data_188b9e8f1345b40cc0e0757c561080f6
#
_entry.id   188b9e8f1345b40cc0e0757c561080f6
#
_cell.length_a   1.000
_cell.length_b   1.000
_cell.length_c   1.000
_cell.angle_alpha   90.00
_cell.angle_beta   90.00
_cell.angle_gamma   90.00
#
_symmetry.space_group_name_H-M   'P 1'
#
loop_
_entity.id
_entity.type
_entity.pdbx_description
1 polymer ?
#
loop_
_entity_poly.entity_id
_entity_poly.type
_entity_poly.pdbx_seq_one_letter_code
_entity_poly.pdbx_strand_id
1 'polypeptide(L)'
;PYKDYFILNFDEKWFYNNYIKSYCNIEPHYDKFIEFLKKISVLNNVVITNGYNQNYILERLKLTVNNDFKNKVLIMDKINIFELQNLIKNSKCLISCHGAPSHIASSYNIKLIDIIDNSEKDFFESYNFHFKQKSQLIRQKFDILSNQILDVI
;
A
#
# COMPACT_ATOMS: atom_id res chain seq x y z
N PRO A 1 -7.84 19.25 2.53
CA PRO A 1 -7.35 18.18 1.66
C PRO A 1 -5.83 18.18 1.71
N TYR A 2 -5.24 17.02 2.05
CA TYR A 2 -3.80 16.85 1.97
C TYR A 2 -3.39 17.02 0.49
N LYS A 3 -2.36 17.81 0.24
CA LYS A 3 -1.59 17.75 -0.99
C LYS A 3 -0.29 17.05 -0.67
N ASP A 4 0.23 16.26 -1.60
CA ASP A 4 1.54 15.62 -1.42
C ASP A 4 1.59 14.61 -0.27
N TYR A 5 0.92 13.49 -0.40
CA TYR A 5 0.89 12.39 0.56
C TYR A 5 1.28 11.07 -0.10
N PHE A 6 1.64 10.09 0.72
CA PHE A 6 1.78 8.70 0.31
C PHE A 6 0.46 7.97 0.50
N ILE A 7 0.13 7.05 -0.40
CA ILE A 7 -0.97 6.12 -0.23
C ILE A 7 -0.41 4.75 0.11
N LEU A 8 -0.91 4.15 1.16
CA LEU A 8 -0.77 2.74 1.45
C LEU A 8 -2.13 2.07 1.18
N ASN A 9 -2.24 1.39 0.03
CA ASN A 9 -3.43 0.61 -0.28
C ASN A 9 -3.35 -0.72 0.47
N PHE A 10 -4.01 -0.75 1.61
CA PHE A 10 -3.90 -1.80 2.61
C PHE A 10 -5.16 -2.67 2.60
N ASP A 11 -5.29 -3.47 1.56
CA ASP A 11 -6.41 -4.36 1.30
C ASP A 11 -6.15 -5.81 1.78
N GLU A 12 -7.07 -6.70 1.50
CA GLU A 12 -7.00 -8.13 1.87
C GLU A 12 -5.75 -8.86 1.39
N LYS A 13 -5.10 -8.36 0.35
CA LYS A 13 -3.88 -8.98 -0.19
C LYS A 13 -2.69 -8.94 0.77
N TRP A 14 -2.76 -8.10 1.82
CA TRP A 14 -1.73 -8.04 2.86
C TRP A 14 -1.86 -9.14 3.91
N PHE A 15 -3.06 -9.72 4.10
CA PHE A 15 -3.37 -10.55 5.27
C PHE A 15 -3.60 -12.01 4.99
N TYR A 16 -4.08 -12.38 3.81
CA TYR A 16 -4.54 -13.73 3.58
C TYR A 16 -4.03 -14.31 2.28
N ASN A 17 -3.71 -15.60 2.30
CA ASN A 17 -3.64 -16.43 1.11
C ASN A 17 -4.99 -16.58 0.39
N ASN A 18 -6.00 -15.80 0.77
CA ASN A 18 -7.36 -15.98 0.30
C ASN A 18 -7.54 -15.50 -1.13
N TYR A 19 -6.70 -14.59 -1.62
CA TYR A 19 -6.79 -14.14 -2.99
C TYR A 19 -6.18 -15.15 -3.96
N ILE A 20 -4.95 -15.57 -3.68
CA ILE A 20 -4.27 -16.66 -4.39
C ILE A 20 -3.49 -17.47 -3.35
N LYS A 21 -3.87 -18.73 -3.12
CA LYS A 21 -3.32 -19.57 -2.03
C LYS A 21 -1.83 -19.84 -2.13
N SER A 22 -1.26 -19.76 -3.33
CA SER A 22 0.18 -19.97 -3.56
C SER A 22 1.05 -18.77 -3.24
N TYR A 23 0.46 -17.58 -3.04
CA TYR A 23 1.24 -16.38 -2.77
C TYR A 23 1.82 -16.40 -1.36
N CYS A 24 3.03 -15.86 -1.24
CA CYS A 24 3.66 -15.65 0.05
C CYS A 24 2.84 -14.68 0.90
N ASN A 25 2.58 -15.02 2.17
CA ASN A 25 1.90 -14.15 3.12
C ASN A 25 2.79 -12.98 3.54
N ILE A 26 2.22 -11.79 3.53
CA ILE A 26 2.83 -10.60 4.11
C ILE A 26 2.53 -10.56 5.61
N GLU A 27 1.29 -10.68 6.00
CA GLU A 27 0.76 -10.77 7.38
C GLU A 27 1.48 -9.88 8.40
N PRO A 28 1.32 -8.57 8.32
CA PRO A 28 2.00 -7.67 9.25
C PRO A 28 1.49 -7.85 10.68
N HIS A 29 2.39 -8.13 11.61
CA HIS A 29 2.09 -8.00 13.03
C HIS A 29 1.81 -6.54 13.36
N TYR A 30 0.82 -6.30 14.22
CA TYR A 30 0.34 -4.96 14.53
C TYR A 30 1.45 -3.99 14.95
N ASP A 31 2.30 -4.38 15.90
CA ASP A 31 3.36 -3.50 16.42
C ASP A 31 4.39 -3.14 15.34
N LYS A 32 4.74 -4.10 14.47
CA LYS A 32 5.64 -3.87 13.33
C LYS A 32 5.01 -2.95 12.30
N PHE A 33 3.71 -3.08 12.10
CA PHE A 33 2.97 -2.18 11.22
C PHE A 33 2.94 -0.74 11.77
N ILE A 34 2.74 -0.57 13.08
CA ILE A 34 2.82 0.74 13.72
C ILE A 34 4.23 1.35 13.62
N GLU A 35 5.28 0.57 13.85
CA GLU A 35 6.66 1.01 13.66
C GLU A 35 6.92 1.49 12.21
N PHE A 36 6.46 0.73 11.24
CA PHE A 36 6.54 1.11 9.83
C PHE A 36 5.78 2.40 9.54
N LEU A 37 4.53 2.53 10.01
CA LEU A 37 3.75 3.75 9.85
C LEU A 37 4.42 4.97 10.48
N LYS A 38 5.02 4.83 11.65
CA LYS A 38 5.80 5.91 12.28
C LYS A 38 6.93 6.35 11.36
N LYS A 39 7.69 5.42 10.80
CA LYS A 39 8.81 5.73 9.90
C LYS A 39 8.35 6.46 8.63
N ILE A 40 7.34 5.95 7.93
CA ILE A 40 6.86 6.60 6.69
C ILE A 40 6.16 7.93 6.95
N SER A 41 5.48 8.09 8.10
CA SER A 41 4.80 9.34 8.47
C SER A 41 5.76 10.49 8.83
N VAL A 42 7.02 10.19 9.13
CA VAL A 42 8.08 11.20 9.25
C VAL A 42 8.44 11.76 7.88
N LEU A 43 8.43 10.92 6.84
CA LEU A 43 8.79 11.32 5.48
C LEU A 43 7.67 12.14 4.81
N ASN A 44 6.42 11.74 5.03
CA ASN A 44 5.26 12.45 4.47
C ASN A 44 3.97 12.09 5.21
N ASN A 45 2.88 12.83 4.94
CA ASN A 45 1.55 12.41 5.35
C ASN A 45 1.19 11.08 4.66
N VAL A 46 0.46 10.22 5.33
CA VAL A 46 0.09 8.90 4.85
C VAL A 46 -1.44 8.76 4.82
N VAL A 47 -1.97 8.34 3.70
CA VAL A 47 -3.37 7.94 3.57
C VAL A 47 -3.42 6.42 3.43
N ILE A 48 -3.99 5.75 4.41
CA ILE A 48 -4.24 4.32 4.34
C ILE A 48 -5.62 4.12 3.70
N THR A 49 -5.67 3.36 2.62
CA THR A 49 -6.92 3.05 1.94
C THR A 49 -7.25 1.57 2.08
N ASN A 50 -8.53 1.27 2.28
CA ASN A 50 -9.07 -0.09 2.28
C ASN A 50 -10.37 -0.12 1.47
N GLY A 51 -10.60 -1.23 0.79
CA GLY A 51 -11.85 -1.48 0.09
C GLY A 51 -12.97 -1.96 1.04
N TYR A 52 -13.93 -2.69 0.50
CA TYR A 52 -15.10 -3.14 1.26
C TYR A 52 -14.84 -4.38 2.13
N ASN A 53 -13.69 -5.05 1.98
CA ASN A 53 -13.39 -6.24 2.75
C ASN A 53 -13.00 -5.90 4.20
N GLN A 54 -13.39 -6.76 5.11
CA GLN A 54 -13.04 -6.59 6.52
C GLN A 54 -11.53 -6.75 6.72
N ASN A 55 -10.98 -5.84 7.51
CA ASN A 55 -9.58 -5.83 7.88
C ASN A 55 -9.47 -5.57 9.39
N TYR A 56 -9.22 -6.64 10.16
CA TYR A 56 -9.18 -6.58 11.61
C TYR A 56 -8.10 -5.66 12.17
N ILE A 57 -7.01 -5.43 11.43
CA ILE A 57 -5.97 -4.50 11.84
C ILE A 57 -6.46 -3.06 11.73
N LEU A 58 -7.23 -2.72 10.69
CA LEU A 58 -7.73 -1.36 10.50
C LEU A 58 -8.64 -0.88 11.63
N GLU A 59 -9.48 -1.73 12.18
CA GLU A 59 -10.33 -1.35 13.30
C GLU A 59 -9.51 -0.94 14.55
N ARG A 60 -8.48 -1.71 14.86
CA ARG A 60 -7.54 -1.37 15.92
C ARG A 60 -6.72 -0.12 15.58
N LEU A 61 -6.32 0.01 14.33
CA LEU A 61 -5.47 1.09 13.84
C LEU A 61 -6.17 2.46 13.89
N LYS A 62 -7.47 2.53 13.62
CA LYS A 62 -8.27 3.77 13.72
C LYS A 62 -8.12 4.43 15.09
N LEU A 63 -8.13 3.63 16.16
CA LEU A 63 -7.93 4.15 17.53
C LEU A 63 -6.51 4.69 17.74
N THR A 64 -5.51 3.95 17.29
CA THR A 64 -4.10 4.35 17.44
C THR A 64 -3.77 5.59 16.62
N VAL A 65 -4.28 5.67 15.39
CA VAL A 65 -4.02 6.82 14.50
C VAL A 65 -4.55 8.12 15.10
N ASN A 66 -5.74 8.09 15.67
CA ASN A 66 -6.32 9.27 16.31
C ASN A 66 -5.50 9.78 17.51
N ASN A 67 -4.85 8.87 18.24
CA ASN A 67 -4.11 9.21 19.45
C ASN A 67 -2.64 9.59 19.16
N ASP A 68 -1.96 8.83 18.31
CA ASP A 68 -0.49 8.84 18.24
C ASP A 68 0.08 9.56 17.01
N PHE A 69 -0.68 9.74 15.94
CA PHE A 69 -0.13 10.22 14.67
C PHE A 69 -0.38 11.71 14.35
N LYS A 70 -1.06 12.46 15.24
CA LYS A 70 -1.24 13.92 15.14
C LYS A 70 -1.59 14.42 13.71
N ASN A 71 -2.57 13.79 13.09
CA ASN A 71 -3.01 14.08 11.72
C ASN A 71 -1.99 13.73 10.59
N LYS A 72 -0.90 13.03 10.89
CA LYS A 72 0.04 12.57 9.87
C LYS A 72 -0.42 11.33 9.10
N VAL A 73 -1.32 10.57 9.68
CA VAL A 73 -1.92 9.38 9.09
C VAL A 73 -3.43 9.54 9.05
N LEU A 74 -4.03 9.31 7.89
CA LEU A 74 -5.47 9.29 7.69
C LEU A 74 -5.88 7.90 7.22
N ILE A 75 -6.96 7.36 7.76
CA ILE A 75 -7.54 6.10 7.30
C ILE A 75 -8.82 6.38 6.52
N MET A 76 -8.87 5.92 5.29
CA MET A 76 -10.05 5.95 4.43
C MET A 76 -10.49 4.51 4.15
N ASP A 77 -11.52 4.10 4.85
CA ASP A 77 -12.09 2.76 4.79
C ASP A 77 -13.33 2.73 3.89
N LYS A 78 -13.57 1.59 3.25
CA LYS A 78 -14.73 1.35 2.37
C LYS A 78 -14.84 2.34 1.20
N ILE A 79 -13.72 2.79 0.70
CA ILE A 79 -13.69 3.70 -0.44
C ILE A 79 -14.03 2.96 -1.74
N ASN A 80 -14.75 3.64 -2.62
CA ASN A 80 -15.03 3.14 -3.95
C ASN A 80 -13.88 3.45 -4.93
N ILE A 81 -13.97 2.89 -6.14
CA ILE A 81 -12.90 3.02 -7.15
C ILE A 81 -12.67 4.47 -7.59
N PHE A 82 -13.70 5.30 -7.66
CA PHE A 82 -13.57 6.71 -8.07
C PHE A 82 -12.89 7.55 -6.99
N GLU A 83 -13.20 7.29 -5.72
CA GLU A 83 -12.52 7.91 -4.59
C GLU A 83 -11.05 7.51 -4.56
N LEU A 84 -10.75 6.23 -4.73
CA LEU A 84 -9.37 5.72 -4.81
C LEU A 84 -8.61 6.35 -5.98
N GLN A 85 -9.21 6.43 -7.15
CA GLN A 85 -8.62 7.06 -8.33
C GLN A 85 -8.27 8.53 -8.06
N ASN A 86 -9.18 9.28 -7.45
CA ASN A 86 -8.95 10.68 -7.10
C ASN A 86 -7.82 10.85 -6.07
N LEU A 87 -7.75 9.97 -5.08
CA LEU A 87 -6.65 9.96 -4.11
C LEU A 87 -5.32 9.68 -4.80
N ILE A 88 -5.24 8.63 -5.62
CA ILE A 88 -4.00 8.26 -6.33
C ILE A 88 -3.51 9.41 -7.21
N LYS A 89 -4.39 10.02 -7.99
CA LYS A 89 -4.07 11.15 -8.87
C LYS A 89 -3.39 12.32 -8.15
N ASN A 90 -3.73 12.54 -6.87
CA ASN A 90 -3.22 13.64 -6.06
C ASN A 90 -2.12 13.23 -5.07
N SER A 91 -1.64 12.00 -5.15
CA SER A 91 -0.58 11.49 -4.27
C SER A 91 0.82 11.66 -4.87
N LYS A 92 1.85 11.54 -4.03
CA LYS A 92 3.25 11.45 -4.46
C LYS A 92 3.69 10.03 -4.78
N CYS A 93 3.14 9.07 -4.06
CA CYS A 93 3.52 7.66 -4.19
C CYS A 93 2.35 6.77 -3.78
N LEU A 94 2.16 5.68 -4.52
CA LEU A 94 1.29 4.59 -4.15
C LEU A 94 2.13 3.38 -3.73
N ILE A 95 1.83 2.81 -2.57
CA ILE A 95 2.35 1.53 -2.10
C ILE A 95 1.18 0.54 -2.14
N SER A 96 1.26 -0.48 -2.98
CA SER A 96 0.15 -1.44 -3.17
C SER A 96 0.65 -2.81 -3.56
N CYS A 97 -0.05 -3.85 -3.13
CA CYS A 97 0.01 -5.12 -3.84
C CYS A 97 -0.57 -4.94 -5.24
N HIS A 98 0.06 -5.58 -6.23
CA HIS A 98 -0.31 -5.45 -7.64
C HIS A 98 -1.82 -5.62 -7.88
N GLY A 99 -2.37 -4.76 -8.73
CA GLY A 99 -3.80 -4.78 -9.07
C GLY A 99 -4.28 -3.48 -9.70
N ALA A 100 -5.59 -3.27 -9.71
CA ALA A 100 -6.20 -2.07 -10.29
C ALA A 100 -5.58 -0.75 -9.78
N PRO A 101 -5.24 -0.57 -8.49
CA PRO A 101 -4.58 0.64 -8.02
C PRO A 101 -3.24 0.91 -8.71
N SER A 102 -2.45 -0.15 -9.01
CA SER A 102 -1.16 -0.02 -9.71
C SER A 102 -1.33 0.55 -11.13
N HIS A 103 -2.35 0.07 -11.86
CA HIS A 103 -2.66 0.60 -13.20
C HIS A 103 -3.17 2.04 -13.15
N ILE A 104 -3.95 2.39 -12.13
CA ILE A 104 -4.41 3.78 -11.93
C ILE A 104 -3.20 4.68 -11.68
N ALA A 105 -2.28 4.32 -10.79
CA ALA A 105 -1.07 5.10 -10.52
C ALA A 105 -0.23 5.29 -11.79
N SER A 106 -0.06 4.24 -12.58
CA SER A 106 0.65 4.30 -13.86
C SER A 106 -0.01 5.27 -14.85
N SER A 107 -1.34 5.27 -14.94
CA SER A 107 -2.08 6.14 -15.88
C SER A 107 -1.89 7.63 -15.57
N TYR A 108 -1.64 7.98 -14.33
CA TYR A 108 -1.35 9.34 -13.88
C TYR A 108 0.15 9.63 -13.70
N ASN A 109 1.01 8.67 -14.06
CA ASN A 109 2.46 8.77 -13.89
C ASN A 109 2.89 9.05 -12.43
N ILE A 110 2.17 8.47 -11.47
CA ILE A 110 2.48 8.54 -10.04
C ILE A 110 3.53 7.49 -9.70
N LYS A 111 4.49 7.83 -8.81
CA LYS A 111 5.45 6.86 -8.29
C LYS A 111 4.73 5.67 -7.67
N LEU A 112 5.09 4.47 -8.10
CA LEU A 112 4.48 3.23 -7.68
C LEU A 112 5.49 2.30 -7.02
N ILE A 113 5.20 1.85 -5.82
CA ILE A 113 5.84 0.71 -5.17
C ILE A 113 4.87 -0.46 -5.34
N ASP A 114 5.17 -1.33 -6.31
CA ASP A 114 4.31 -2.42 -6.76
C ASP A 114 4.79 -3.74 -6.17
N ILE A 115 3.97 -4.36 -5.32
CA ILE A 115 4.31 -5.59 -4.61
C ILE A 115 3.70 -6.76 -5.38
N ILE A 116 4.56 -7.57 -5.98
CA ILE A 116 4.18 -8.72 -6.83
C ILE A 116 4.60 -10.04 -6.18
N ASP A 117 3.92 -11.11 -6.50
CA ASP A 117 4.37 -12.44 -6.09
C ASP A 117 5.54 -12.91 -6.97
N ASN A 118 6.49 -13.62 -6.38
CA ASN A 118 7.67 -14.09 -7.11
C ASN A 118 7.33 -15.09 -8.22
N SER A 119 6.26 -15.86 -8.06
CA SER A 119 5.81 -16.81 -9.09
C SER A 119 5.30 -16.13 -10.38
N GLU A 120 4.96 -14.84 -10.31
CA GLU A 120 4.44 -14.07 -11.43
C GLU A 120 5.40 -12.98 -11.92
N LYS A 121 6.65 -13.00 -11.44
CA LYS A 121 7.64 -11.97 -11.71
C LYS A 121 7.84 -11.76 -13.22
N ASP A 122 8.13 -12.81 -13.98
CA ASP A 122 8.40 -12.72 -15.41
C ASP A 122 7.17 -12.22 -16.19
N PHE A 123 5.98 -12.65 -15.78
CA PHE A 123 4.73 -12.15 -16.35
C PHE A 123 4.59 -10.65 -16.14
N PHE A 124 4.74 -10.15 -14.92
CA PHE A 124 4.59 -8.73 -14.63
C PHE A 124 5.73 -7.88 -15.18
N GLU A 125 6.94 -8.39 -15.28
CA GLU A 125 8.05 -7.69 -15.95
C GLU A 125 7.74 -7.44 -17.43
N SER A 126 7.18 -8.43 -18.12
CA SER A 126 6.80 -8.30 -19.52
C SER A 126 5.53 -7.46 -19.74
N TYR A 127 4.56 -7.55 -18.85
CA TYR A 127 3.25 -6.90 -19.00
C TYR A 127 3.25 -5.45 -18.52
N ASN A 128 4.06 -5.09 -17.52
CA ASN A 128 4.09 -3.77 -16.89
C ASN A 128 5.11 -2.80 -17.53
N PHE A 129 5.47 -2.98 -18.78
CA PHE A 129 6.40 -2.09 -19.51
C PHE A 129 5.93 -0.63 -19.54
N HIS A 130 4.63 -0.38 -19.44
CA HIS A 130 4.03 0.94 -19.43
C HIS A 130 4.13 1.67 -18.08
N PHE A 131 4.54 0.99 -17.02
CA PHE A 131 4.74 1.61 -15.70
C PHE A 131 6.08 2.36 -15.66
N LYS A 132 6.04 3.68 -15.86
CA LYS A 132 7.25 4.50 -16.02
C LYS A 132 7.99 4.77 -14.70
N GLN A 133 7.26 4.94 -13.61
CA GLN A 133 7.81 5.29 -12.30
C GLN A 133 7.51 4.17 -11.28
N LYS A 134 8.03 2.97 -11.52
CA LYS A 134 7.80 1.83 -10.63
C LYS A 134 9.06 1.38 -9.91
N SER A 135 8.92 1.03 -8.64
CA SER A 135 9.79 0.13 -7.89
C SER A 135 9.02 -1.17 -7.65
N GLN A 136 9.47 -2.27 -8.20
CA GLN A 136 8.82 -3.56 -8.08
C GLN A 136 9.48 -4.34 -6.94
N LEU A 137 8.70 -4.73 -5.94
CA LEU A 137 9.16 -5.50 -4.78
C LEU A 137 8.53 -6.89 -4.78
N ILE A 138 9.28 -7.89 -4.34
CA ILE A 138 8.77 -9.25 -4.22
C ILE A 138 8.00 -9.39 -2.91
N ARG A 139 6.81 -9.97 -3.01
CA ARG A 139 5.93 -10.31 -1.89
C ARG A 139 6.63 -11.26 -0.93
N GLN A 140 6.70 -10.89 0.34
CA GLN A 140 7.37 -11.65 1.38
C GLN A 140 6.91 -11.20 2.76
N LYS A 141 7.44 -11.79 3.84
CA LYS A 141 7.10 -11.42 5.21
C LYS A 141 7.27 -9.92 5.44
N PHE A 142 6.34 -9.34 6.19
CA PHE A 142 6.24 -7.90 6.40
C PHE A 142 7.54 -7.26 6.91
N ASP A 143 8.26 -7.90 7.84
CA ASP A 143 9.47 -7.35 8.42
C ASP A 143 10.58 -7.07 7.36
N ILE A 144 10.65 -7.90 6.34
CA ILE A 144 11.60 -7.70 5.23
C ILE A 144 11.02 -6.69 4.24
N LEU A 145 9.76 -6.89 3.84
CA LEU A 145 9.09 -6.04 2.86
C LEU A 145 9.03 -4.58 3.30
N SER A 146 8.73 -4.32 4.58
CA SER A 146 8.64 -2.94 5.12
C SER A 146 9.97 -2.19 5.03
N ASN A 147 11.10 -2.86 5.25
CA ASN A 147 12.41 -2.25 5.08
C ASN A 147 12.69 -1.94 3.61
N GLN A 148 12.39 -2.86 2.69
CA GLN A 148 12.54 -2.61 1.25
C GLN A 148 11.65 -1.45 0.75
N ILE A 149 10.43 -1.32 1.28
CA ILE A 149 9.57 -0.17 0.98
C ILE A 149 10.25 1.13 1.43
N LEU A 150 10.82 1.16 2.64
CA LEU A 150 11.51 2.34 3.17
C LEU A 150 12.75 2.73 2.36
N ASP A 151 13.45 1.75 1.77
CA ASP A 151 14.64 1.99 0.97
C ASP A 151 14.32 2.61 -0.41
N VAL A 152 13.09 2.41 -0.91
CA VAL A 152 12.70 2.86 -2.26
C VAL A 152 11.69 4.01 -2.27
N ILE A 153 11.14 4.39 -1.12
CA ILE A 153 10.17 5.48 -1.00
C ILE A 153 10.88 6.85 -1.04
#